data_ce83fb67cde61f30347469f18d97003d
#
_entry.id   ce83fb67cde61f30347469f18d97003d
#
_cell.length_a   1.000
_cell.length_b   1.000
_cell.length_c   1.000
_cell.angle_alpha   90.00
_cell.angle_beta   90.00
_cell.angle_gamma   90.00
#
_symmetry.space_group_name_H-M   'P 1'
#
loop_
_entity.id
_entity.type
_entity.pdbx_description
1 polymer ?
#
loop_
_entity_poly.entity_id
_entity_poly.type
_entity_poly.pdbx_seq_one_letter_code
_entity_poly.pdbx_strand_id
1 'polypeptide(L)'
;MKLTFSLGLFLCGIAFAQQTASVGGKLLDPNGNPVTGTEGSVHMMNAATHQDFSAAIGSKGEYSLKGLPAGTYDLSVPMACCMYGTYTQKGVVVAAGQVLQLDLHLPWNINLGTIGDDPVMLMNDMRAKAKNIDGPTPRMPDGKVDFSGMWAQVIDPRAPIQGGAIPLKPWAAEIQKQILERTKGNQNSLNPAAFCLPQSALQIALPFQFKLIQTPLEIVHLTEFQTPGYRQIFLDGRGHPKDWNPAWVGHSIGKWEGDTLVVDSTGFNEQTAGVGVHTEKLHVVERLQRPDKAHLKVEITVDDADAYEKPWTRSVLATLVPQEEILEFVCAENNKDPLHFGGLGYAGGR
;
A
#
# COMPACT_ATOMS: atom_id res chain seq x y z
N MET A 1 -70.28 -25.86 42.14
CA MET A 1 -69.31 -26.02 41.06
C MET A 1 -69.27 -24.69 40.34
N LYS A 2 -68.30 -23.82 40.65
CA LYS A 2 -68.12 -22.52 40.05
C LYS A 2 -67.02 -22.61 39.02
N LEU A 3 -67.36 -22.44 37.71
CA LEU A 3 -66.43 -22.33 36.61
C LEU A 3 -65.96 -20.86 36.52
N THR A 4 -64.66 -20.64 36.72
CA THR A 4 -64.02 -19.36 36.44
C THR A 4 -63.39 -19.43 35.06
N PHE A 5 -63.97 -18.61 34.12
CA PHE A 5 -63.37 -18.40 32.78
C PHE A 5 -62.27 -17.35 32.91
N SER A 6 -61.03 -17.74 32.63
CA SER A 6 -59.90 -16.81 32.55
C SER A 6 -59.73 -16.36 31.09
N LEU A 7 -59.97 -15.09 30.83
CA LEU A 7 -59.84 -14.46 29.52
C LEU A 7 -58.38 -14.03 29.33
N GLY A 8 -57.59 -14.83 28.57
CA GLY A 8 -56.24 -14.49 28.23
C GLY A 8 -56.22 -13.41 27.13
N LEU A 9 -55.72 -12.24 27.46
CA LEU A 9 -55.46 -11.16 26.52
C LEU A 9 -54.20 -11.47 25.72
N PHE A 10 -54.31 -11.89 24.46
CA PHE A 10 -53.20 -11.98 23.52
C PHE A 10 -52.87 -10.56 23.01
N LEU A 11 -51.84 -9.94 23.56
CA LEU A 11 -51.20 -8.76 22.98
C LEU A 11 -50.45 -9.17 21.72
N CYS A 12 -51.06 -9.02 20.57
CA CYS A 12 -50.40 -9.15 19.28
C CYS A 12 -49.50 -7.91 19.08
N GLY A 13 -48.23 -8.05 19.39
CA GLY A 13 -47.22 -7.01 19.12
C GLY A 13 -47.11 -6.81 17.61
N ILE A 14 -47.60 -5.69 17.10
CA ILE A 14 -47.37 -5.26 15.72
C ILE A 14 -45.90 -4.88 15.64
N ALA A 15 -45.07 -5.77 15.11
CA ALA A 15 -43.69 -5.47 14.72
C ALA A 15 -43.78 -4.51 13.51
N PHE A 16 -43.63 -3.22 13.75
CA PHE A 16 -43.39 -2.28 12.67
C PHE A 16 -42.04 -2.65 12.03
N ALA A 17 -42.08 -3.16 10.81
CA ALA A 17 -40.90 -3.32 10.00
C ALA A 17 -40.27 -1.93 9.86
N GLN A 18 -39.16 -1.72 10.53
CA GLN A 18 -38.40 -0.46 10.47
C GLN A 18 -37.91 -0.29 9.03
N GLN A 19 -38.40 0.73 8.31
CA GLN A 19 -37.96 1.00 6.95
C GLN A 19 -36.45 1.32 6.98
N THR A 20 -35.68 0.49 6.34
CA THR A 20 -34.24 0.69 6.20
C THR A 20 -33.93 1.66 5.07
N ALA A 21 -32.88 2.44 5.26
CA ALA A 21 -32.39 3.37 4.28
C ALA A 21 -31.21 2.78 3.48
N SER A 22 -30.81 3.50 2.45
CA SER A 22 -29.58 3.22 1.70
C SER A 22 -28.80 4.51 1.47
N VAL A 23 -27.47 4.38 1.46
CA VAL A 23 -26.51 5.45 1.15
C VAL A 23 -25.61 4.95 0.05
N GLY A 24 -25.45 5.71 -1.02
CA GLY A 24 -24.59 5.35 -2.14
C GLY A 24 -24.05 6.57 -2.85
N GLY A 25 -23.03 6.39 -3.65
CA GLY A 25 -22.37 7.45 -4.39
C GLY A 25 -21.09 6.98 -5.02
N LYS A 26 -20.20 7.90 -5.30
CA LYS A 26 -18.87 7.65 -5.87
C LYS A 26 -17.79 8.21 -4.97
N LEU A 27 -16.65 7.55 -4.97
CA LEU A 27 -15.40 8.11 -4.48
C LEU A 27 -14.80 8.96 -5.60
N LEU A 28 -14.51 10.21 -5.28
CA LEU A 28 -13.89 11.18 -6.18
C LEU A 28 -12.54 11.60 -5.62
N ASP A 29 -11.59 11.86 -6.50
CA ASP A 29 -10.34 12.52 -6.14
C ASP A 29 -10.59 14.01 -5.81
N PRO A 30 -9.62 14.76 -5.30
CA PRO A 30 -9.78 16.19 -5.04
C PRO A 30 -10.14 17.03 -6.27
N ASN A 31 -9.86 16.52 -7.48
CA ASN A 31 -10.19 17.18 -8.75
C ASN A 31 -11.59 16.80 -9.28
N GLY A 32 -12.31 15.92 -8.55
CA GLY A 32 -13.65 15.46 -8.93
C GLY A 32 -13.68 14.29 -9.93
N ASN A 33 -12.54 13.66 -10.21
CA ASN A 33 -12.51 12.46 -11.05
C ASN A 33 -12.84 11.21 -10.24
N PRO A 34 -13.51 10.22 -10.81
CA PRO A 34 -13.79 8.96 -10.12
C PRO A 34 -12.50 8.23 -9.71
N VAL A 35 -12.41 7.87 -8.45
CA VAL A 35 -11.33 7.00 -7.92
C VAL A 35 -11.60 5.58 -8.38
N THR A 36 -10.85 5.12 -9.38
CA THR A 36 -11.06 3.79 -9.99
C THR A 36 -10.03 2.80 -9.49
N GLY A 37 -10.46 1.54 -9.36
CA GLY A 37 -9.56 0.42 -9.06
C GLY A 37 -8.96 0.45 -7.65
N THR A 38 -9.60 1.12 -6.72
CA THR A 38 -9.21 1.12 -5.30
C THR A 38 -9.92 -0.03 -4.61
N GLU A 39 -9.17 -0.90 -3.96
CA GLU A 39 -9.75 -1.87 -3.03
C GLU A 39 -9.98 -1.19 -1.68
N GLY A 40 -11.13 -1.47 -1.09
CA GLY A 40 -11.50 -0.92 0.21
C GLY A 40 -12.99 -0.97 0.45
N SER A 41 -13.40 -0.41 1.55
CA SER A 41 -14.81 -0.32 1.94
C SER A 41 -15.14 1.07 2.46
N VAL A 42 -16.37 1.47 2.20
CA VAL A 42 -17.00 2.61 2.88
C VAL A 42 -17.66 2.07 4.14
N HIS A 43 -17.37 2.67 5.27
CA HIS A 43 -17.93 2.31 6.58
C HIS A 43 -18.87 3.41 7.08
N MET A 44 -19.99 3.02 7.67
CA MET A 44 -20.89 3.92 8.39
C MET A 44 -21.15 3.36 9.78
N MET A 45 -20.53 3.96 10.78
CA MET A 45 -20.72 3.60 12.19
C MET A 45 -21.84 4.42 12.79
N ASN A 46 -22.86 3.75 13.31
CA ASN A 46 -23.94 4.43 14.00
C ASN A 46 -23.44 5.07 15.30
N ALA A 47 -23.59 6.38 15.43
CA ALA A 47 -23.07 7.14 16.55
C ALA A 47 -23.66 6.76 17.92
N ALA A 48 -24.90 6.22 17.95
CA ALA A 48 -25.56 5.84 19.18
C ALA A 48 -25.34 4.36 19.56
N THR A 49 -25.35 3.46 18.57
CA THR A 49 -25.29 2.00 18.81
C THR A 49 -23.91 1.41 18.58
N HIS A 50 -22.99 2.17 17.97
CA HIS A 50 -21.66 1.73 17.53
C HIS A 50 -21.68 0.54 16.55
N GLN A 51 -22.83 0.28 15.93
CA GLN A 51 -22.93 -0.72 14.88
C GLN A 51 -22.29 -0.18 13.59
N ASP A 52 -21.38 -0.96 13.00
CA ASP A 52 -20.73 -0.64 11.72
C ASP A 52 -21.45 -1.32 10.56
N PHE A 53 -21.69 -0.55 9.52
CA PHE A 53 -22.22 -1.01 8.23
C PHE A 53 -21.16 -0.72 7.17
N SER A 54 -20.82 -1.69 6.35
CA SER A 54 -19.81 -1.51 5.32
C SER A 54 -20.25 -1.98 3.95
N ALA A 55 -19.69 -1.35 2.91
CA ALA A 55 -19.87 -1.76 1.53
C ALA A 55 -18.52 -1.68 0.80
N ALA A 56 -18.21 -2.69 -0.01
CA ALA A 56 -17.05 -2.67 -0.87
C ALA A 56 -17.15 -1.55 -1.91
N ILE A 57 -16.00 -0.98 -2.27
CA ILE A 57 -15.88 0.00 -3.35
C ILE A 57 -15.78 -0.76 -4.67
N GLY A 58 -16.63 -0.40 -5.62
CA GLY A 58 -16.63 -0.98 -6.95
C GLY A 58 -15.49 -0.47 -7.84
N SER A 59 -15.27 -1.14 -8.96
CA SER A 59 -14.15 -0.89 -9.87
C SER A 59 -14.13 0.50 -10.51
N LYS A 60 -15.26 1.22 -10.47
CA LYS A 60 -15.41 2.60 -10.96
C LYS A 60 -15.58 3.60 -9.82
N GLY A 61 -15.21 3.21 -8.59
CA GLY A 61 -15.33 4.03 -7.40
C GLY A 61 -16.75 4.14 -6.82
N GLU A 62 -17.71 3.41 -7.33
CA GLU A 62 -19.07 3.39 -6.79
C GLU A 62 -19.18 2.58 -5.50
N TYR A 63 -20.06 3.01 -4.60
CA TYR A 63 -20.38 2.27 -3.38
C TYR A 63 -21.90 2.33 -3.07
N SER A 64 -22.40 1.34 -2.35
CA SER A 64 -23.80 1.30 -1.95
C SER A 64 -23.98 0.51 -0.64
N LEU A 65 -24.28 1.23 0.43
CA LEU A 65 -24.69 0.69 1.73
C LEU A 65 -26.21 0.56 1.77
N LYS A 66 -26.69 -0.60 2.17
CA LYS A 66 -28.14 -0.90 2.27
C LYS A 66 -28.47 -1.40 3.66
N GLY A 67 -29.74 -1.32 4.03
CA GLY A 67 -30.21 -1.86 5.31
C GLY A 67 -29.88 -0.98 6.50
N LEU A 68 -29.60 0.31 6.30
CA LEU A 68 -29.27 1.24 7.37
C LEU A 68 -30.54 1.63 8.15
N PRO A 69 -30.59 1.41 9.48
CA PRO A 69 -31.60 2.04 10.33
C PRO A 69 -31.54 3.56 10.26
N ALA A 70 -32.66 4.24 10.54
CA ALA A 70 -32.62 5.69 10.71
C ALA A 70 -31.71 6.07 11.88
N GLY A 71 -30.84 7.07 11.71
CA GLY A 71 -29.90 7.48 12.73
C GLY A 71 -28.84 8.46 12.23
N THR A 72 -27.92 8.79 13.13
CA THR A 72 -26.72 9.58 12.81
C THR A 72 -25.53 8.66 12.74
N TYR A 73 -24.70 8.84 11.73
CA TYR A 73 -23.57 7.97 11.41
C TYR A 73 -22.27 8.76 11.27
N ASP A 74 -21.19 8.17 11.68
CA ASP A 74 -19.85 8.59 11.29
C ASP A 74 -19.40 7.74 10.10
N LEU A 75 -19.19 8.41 8.95
CA LEU A 75 -18.75 7.77 7.72
C LEU A 75 -17.22 7.82 7.64
N SER A 76 -16.61 6.71 7.24
CA SER A 76 -15.17 6.63 6.99
C SER A 76 -14.86 5.77 5.77
N VAL A 77 -13.78 6.14 5.09
CA VAL A 77 -13.14 5.35 4.03
C VAL A 77 -11.68 5.20 4.42
N PRO A 78 -11.32 4.10 5.12
CA PRO A 78 -9.93 3.83 5.43
C PRO A 78 -9.20 3.46 4.15
N MET A 79 -8.24 4.30 3.76
CA MET A 79 -7.40 4.06 2.59
C MET A 79 -6.10 3.40 3.03
N ALA A 80 -5.83 2.21 2.52
CA ALA A 80 -4.66 1.42 2.91
C ALA A 80 -3.36 1.84 2.21
N CYS A 81 -3.42 2.67 1.18
CA CYS A 81 -2.26 3.00 0.33
C CYS A 81 -2.34 4.39 -0.32
N CYS A 82 -1.29 4.98 -0.25
CA CYS A 82 -0.34 5.80 -1.02
C CYS A 82 -0.85 7.06 -1.71
N MET A 83 -2.00 7.13 -2.32
CA MET A 83 -2.43 8.33 -3.06
C MET A 83 -3.51 9.13 -2.35
N TYR A 84 -4.40 8.45 -1.62
CA TYR A 84 -5.51 9.10 -0.94
C TYR A 84 -5.42 8.92 0.55
N GLY A 85 -5.71 9.98 1.29
CA GLY A 85 -5.84 9.93 2.75
C GLY A 85 -7.16 9.29 3.18
N THR A 86 -7.19 8.81 4.42
CA THR A 86 -8.44 8.36 5.03
C THR A 86 -9.47 9.48 5.02
N TYR A 87 -10.64 9.20 4.44
CA TYR A 87 -11.76 10.12 4.49
C TYR A 87 -12.61 9.86 5.74
N THR A 88 -13.00 10.92 6.43
CA THR A 88 -13.94 10.85 7.56
C THR A 88 -14.95 11.98 7.50
N GLN A 89 -16.22 11.65 7.69
CA GLN A 89 -17.31 12.64 7.81
C GLN A 89 -18.20 12.24 8.96
N LYS A 90 -18.24 13.07 10.00
CA LYS A 90 -19.08 12.83 11.18
C LYS A 90 -20.48 13.39 10.99
N GLY A 91 -21.44 12.78 11.68
CA GLY A 91 -22.79 13.32 11.81
C GLY A 91 -23.66 13.21 10.56
N VAL A 92 -23.42 12.21 9.68
CA VAL A 92 -24.30 11.94 8.53
C VAL A 92 -25.66 11.44 9.02
N VAL A 93 -26.72 12.24 8.81
CA VAL A 93 -28.08 11.90 9.23
C VAL A 93 -28.77 11.11 8.12
N VAL A 94 -29.31 9.95 8.47
CA VAL A 94 -30.04 9.05 7.58
C VAL A 94 -31.46 8.85 8.12
N ALA A 95 -32.47 9.24 7.33
CA ALA A 95 -33.87 9.06 7.69
C ALA A 95 -34.39 7.67 7.28
N ALA A 96 -35.47 7.21 7.94
CA ALA A 96 -36.10 5.93 7.61
C ALA A 96 -36.56 5.90 6.15
N GLY A 97 -36.20 4.84 5.41
CA GLY A 97 -36.56 4.66 4.00
C GLY A 97 -35.84 5.61 3.01
N GLN A 98 -34.89 6.43 3.48
CA GLN A 98 -34.19 7.39 2.64
C GLN A 98 -33.23 6.68 1.68
N VAL A 99 -33.13 7.17 0.45
CA VAL A 99 -32.08 6.88 -0.51
C VAL A 99 -31.20 8.13 -0.59
N LEU A 100 -30.04 8.11 0.09
CA LEU A 100 -29.11 9.24 0.15
C LEU A 100 -28.02 9.04 -0.90
N GLN A 101 -27.84 10.01 -1.79
CA GLN A 101 -26.70 10.09 -2.69
C GLN A 101 -25.64 10.98 -2.07
N LEU A 102 -24.45 10.43 -1.89
CA LEU A 102 -23.33 11.10 -1.23
C LEU A 102 -22.02 10.74 -1.92
N ASP A 103 -21.49 11.66 -2.70
CA ASP A 103 -20.16 11.51 -3.29
C ASP A 103 -19.09 11.93 -2.29
N LEU A 104 -18.00 11.15 -2.21
CA LEU A 104 -16.96 11.30 -1.20
C LEU A 104 -15.68 11.77 -1.87
N HIS A 105 -15.25 12.99 -1.60
CA HIS A 105 -14.00 13.54 -2.11
C HIS A 105 -12.83 13.15 -1.20
N LEU A 106 -12.04 12.17 -1.64
CA LEU A 106 -10.89 11.68 -0.89
C LEU A 106 -9.78 12.75 -0.89
N PRO A 107 -9.17 13.06 0.26
CA PRO A 107 -8.02 13.95 0.29
C PRO A 107 -6.78 13.26 -0.29
N TRP A 108 -5.86 14.04 -0.87
CA TRP A 108 -4.54 13.51 -1.20
C TRP A 108 -3.78 13.13 0.08
N ASN A 109 -3.13 11.99 0.08
CA ASN A 109 -2.28 11.54 1.18
C ASN A 109 -0.80 11.84 0.93
N ILE A 110 -0.42 12.03 -0.31
CA ILE A 110 0.96 12.27 -0.71
C ILE A 110 1.05 13.68 -1.28
N ASN A 111 1.75 14.54 -0.58
CA ASN A 111 2.37 15.69 -1.18
C ASN A 111 3.73 15.23 -1.72
N LEU A 112 3.80 14.91 -3.01
CA LEU A 112 5.04 14.46 -3.65
C LEU A 112 6.09 15.57 -3.76
N GLY A 113 5.83 16.75 -3.18
CA GLY A 113 6.78 17.86 -3.13
C GLY A 113 6.99 18.56 -4.48
N THR A 114 6.36 18.08 -5.54
CA THR A 114 6.36 18.73 -6.84
C THR A 114 5.26 19.78 -6.85
N ILE A 115 5.65 21.03 -6.90
CA ILE A 115 4.73 22.18 -6.96
C ILE A 115 3.92 22.05 -8.25
N GLY A 116 2.64 21.66 -8.10
CA GLY A 116 1.66 21.75 -9.17
C GLY A 116 1.33 20.46 -9.94
N ASP A 117 2.01 19.35 -9.71
CA ASP A 117 1.74 18.11 -10.44
C ASP A 117 0.84 17.16 -9.64
N ASP A 118 -0.28 16.78 -10.26
CA ASP A 118 -1.16 15.73 -9.78
C ASP A 118 -0.44 14.36 -9.94
N PRO A 119 -0.17 13.62 -8.84
CA PRO A 119 0.50 12.31 -8.92
C PRO A 119 -0.22 11.33 -9.84
N VAL A 120 -1.55 11.43 -9.93
CA VAL A 120 -2.37 10.59 -10.83
C VAL A 120 -2.14 10.95 -12.27
N MET A 121 -2.03 12.25 -12.58
CA MET A 121 -1.69 12.70 -13.95
C MET A 121 -0.31 12.23 -14.34
N LEU A 122 0.68 12.38 -13.48
CA LEU A 122 2.05 11.91 -13.73
C LEU A 122 2.09 10.40 -14.01
N MET A 123 1.44 9.59 -13.17
CA MET A 123 1.36 8.14 -13.36
C MET A 123 0.58 7.75 -14.61
N ASN A 124 -0.48 8.48 -14.98
CA ASN A 124 -1.25 8.23 -16.19
C ASN A 124 -0.47 8.64 -17.45
N ASP A 125 0.27 9.72 -17.40
CA ASP A 125 1.17 10.15 -18.46
C ASP A 125 2.30 9.15 -18.71
N MET A 126 2.95 8.67 -17.65
CA MET A 126 3.95 7.59 -17.72
C MET A 126 3.36 6.33 -18.35
N ARG A 127 2.15 5.93 -17.97
CA ARG A 127 1.45 4.78 -18.57
C ARG A 127 1.11 4.99 -20.04
N ALA A 128 0.71 6.20 -20.42
CA ALA A 128 0.40 6.55 -21.81
C ALA A 128 1.65 6.49 -22.68
N LYS A 129 2.78 6.98 -22.18
CA LYS A 129 4.09 6.94 -22.86
C LYS A 129 4.63 5.51 -23.02
N ALA A 130 4.30 4.62 -22.09
CA ALA A 130 4.73 3.22 -22.13
C ALA A 130 3.99 2.33 -23.15
N LYS A 131 2.83 2.76 -23.66
CA LYS A 131 1.90 1.93 -24.44
C LYS A 131 2.39 1.42 -25.80
N ASN A 132 3.52 1.89 -26.32
CA ASN A 132 3.99 1.60 -27.68
C ASN A 132 5.40 0.98 -27.72
N ILE A 133 5.83 0.34 -26.65
CA ILE A 133 7.15 -0.27 -26.61
C ILE A 133 6.99 -1.78 -26.82
N ASP A 134 7.15 -2.23 -28.06
CA ASP A 134 7.10 -3.65 -28.42
C ASP A 134 8.51 -4.18 -28.73
N GLY A 135 8.67 -5.48 -28.61
CA GLY A 135 9.87 -6.18 -29.02
C GLY A 135 10.24 -7.34 -28.07
N PRO A 136 11.18 -8.16 -28.52
CA PRO A 136 11.67 -9.26 -27.70
C PRO A 136 12.45 -8.75 -26.50
N THR A 137 12.60 -9.63 -25.51
CA THR A 137 13.42 -9.41 -24.31
C THR A 137 14.84 -9.04 -24.70
N PRO A 138 15.35 -7.86 -24.30
CA PRO A 138 16.73 -7.47 -24.54
C PRO A 138 17.73 -8.36 -23.80
N ARG A 139 18.92 -8.49 -24.35
CA ARG A 139 19.98 -9.30 -23.75
C ARG A 139 21.31 -8.53 -23.69
N MET A 140 22.05 -8.79 -22.64
CA MET A 140 23.44 -8.38 -22.49
C MET A 140 24.34 -9.15 -23.46
N PRO A 141 25.57 -8.68 -23.75
CA PRO A 141 26.50 -9.39 -24.64
C PRO A 141 26.84 -10.83 -24.22
N ASP A 142 26.71 -11.16 -22.95
CA ASP A 142 26.89 -12.51 -22.39
C ASP A 142 25.66 -13.41 -22.53
N GLY A 143 24.59 -12.92 -23.18
CA GLY A 143 23.34 -13.63 -23.41
C GLY A 143 22.33 -13.57 -22.26
N LYS A 144 22.69 -13.00 -21.11
CA LYS A 144 21.78 -12.83 -19.98
C LYS A 144 20.72 -11.78 -20.31
N VAL A 145 19.54 -11.88 -19.69
CA VAL A 145 18.51 -10.85 -19.81
C VAL A 145 19.05 -9.50 -19.34
N ASP A 146 18.82 -8.46 -20.14
CA ASP A 146 19.17 -7.10 -19.79
C ASP A 146 17.99 -6.43 -19.07
N PHE A 147 18.15 -6.14 -17.78
CA PHE A 147 17.19 -5.41 -16.97
C PHE A 147 17.39 -3.90 -16.98
N SER A 148 18.43 -3.41 -17.67
CA SER A 148 18.70 -1.96 -17.74
C SER A 148 17.54 -1.18 -18.31
N GLY A 149 17.29 -0.01 -17.74
CA GLY A 149 16.28 0.90 -18.20
C GLY A 149 15.68 1.72 -17.08
N MET A 150 14.84 2.65 -17.47
CA MET A 150 13.98 3.43 -16.61
C MET A 150 12.63 2.74 -16.50
N TRP A 151 12.18 2.47 -15.29
CA TRP A 151 11.00 1.67 -15.02
C TRP A 151 9.99 2.45 -14.17
N ALA A 152 8.72 2.39 -14.54
CA ALA A 152 7.61 2.87 -13.74
C ALA A 152 6.77 1.70 -13.27
N GLN A 153 6.51 1.61 -11.97
CA GLN A 153 5.65 0.56 -11.43
C GLN A 153 4.23 0.69 -11.99
N VAL A 154 3.70 -0.40 -12.51
CA VAL A 154 2.27 -0.49 -12.85
C VAL A 154 1.52 -0.86 -11.58
N ILE A 155 0.91 0.13 -10.96
CA ILE A 155 -0.05 -0.15 -9.90
C ILE A 155 -1.33 -0.58 -10.61
N ASP A 156 -1.62 -1.88 -10.63
CA ASP A 156 -2.97 -2.34 -10.94
C ASP A 156 -3.81 -2.17 -9.68
N PRO A 157 -4.68 -1.16 -9.65
CA PRO A 157 -5.54 -0.95 -8.49
C PRO A 157 -6.58 -2.07 -8.30
N ARG A 158 -6.70 -2.99 -9.27
CA ARG A 158 -7.54 -4.19 -9.19
C ARG A 158 -6.79 -5.42 -8.72
N ALA A 159 -5.46 -5.38 -8.77
CA ALA A 159 -4.68 -6.48 -8.21
C ALA A 159 -4.88 -6.45 -6.70
N PRO A 160 -5.38 -7.54 -6.09
CA PRO A 160 -5.37 -7.63 -4.64
C PRO A 160 -3.96 -7.32 -4.17
N ILE A 161 -3.82 -6.59 -3.06
CA ILE A 161 -2.55 -6.51 -2.36
C ILE A 161 -2.18 -7.97 -2.11
N GLN A 162 -1.35 -8.50 -2.99
CA GLN A 162 -0.97 -9.90 -2.93
C GLN A 162 -0.25 -10.11 -1.60
N GLY A 163 -0.84 -10.99 -0.77
CA GLY A 163 -0.29 -11.30 0.52
C GLY A 163 -1.26 -11.11 1.69
N GLY A 164 -2.34 -10.36 1.54
CA GLY A 164 -3.22 -10.09 2.67
C GLY A 164 -2.48 -9.37 3.82
N ALA A 165 -2.98 -9.50 5.04
CA ALA A 165 -2.26 -9.03 6.23
C ALA A 165 -0.96 -9.81 6.40
N ILE A 166 0.13 -9.13 6.74
CA ILE A 166 1.42 -9.75 7.06
C ILE A 166 1.20 -10.77 8.19
N PRO A 167 1.61 -12.04 8.04
CA PRO A 167 1.32 -13.10 8.99
C PRO A 167 2.26 -13.00 10.22
N LEU A 168 2.09 -11.94 11.02
CA LEU A 168 2.91 -11.69 12.21
C LEU A 168 2.64 -12.73 13.30
N LYS A 169 3.70 -13.15 13.97
CA LYS A 169 3.59 -13.90 15.23
C LYS A 169 2.96 -13.03 16.33
N PRO A 170 2.35 -13.63 17.36
CA PRO A 170 1.61 -12.89 18.39
C PRO A 170 2.39 -11.72 19.02
N TRP A 171 3.69 -11.90 19.31
CA TRP A 171 4.51 -10.84 19.89
C TRP A 171 4.73 -9.68 18.92
N ALA A 172 4.97 -9.97 17.62
CA ALA A 172 5.18 -8.96 16.60
C ALA A 172 3.87 -8.20 16.27
N ALA A 173 2.74 -8.91 16.28
CA ALA A 173 1.42 -8.32 16.13
C ALA A 173 1.07 -7.37 17.28
N GLU A 174 1.44 -7.75 18.53
CA GLU A 174 1.23 -6.87 19.68
C GLU A 174 2.09 -5.60 19.60
N ILE A 175 3.35 -5.71 19.20
CA ILE A 175 4.21 -4.53 18.94
C ILE A 175 3.61 -3.65 17.83
N GLN A 176 3.18 -4.25 16.73
CA GLN A 176 2.54 -3.51 15.63
C GLN A 176 1.30 -2.75 16.12
N LYS A 177 0.48 -3.36 16.96
CA LYS A 177 -0.68 -2.74 17.58
C LYS A 177 -0.27 -1.56 18.47
N GLN A 178 0.73 -1.72 19.32
CA GLN A 178 1.24 -0.65 20.20
C GLN A 178 1.81 0.52 19.39
N ILE A 179 2.49 0.25 18.29
CA ILE A 179 2.97 1.28 17.35
C ILE A 179 1.78 2.07 16.80
N LEU A 180 0.73 1.39 16.33
CA LEU A 180 -0.48 2.03 15.81
C LEU A 180 -1.23 2.85 16.87
N GLU A 181 -1.33 2.34 18.09
CA GLU A 181 -1.94 3.06 19.22
C GLU A 181 -1.14 4.31 19.61
N ARG A 182 0.19 4.21 19.69
CA ARG A 182 1.09 5.34 19.99
C ARG A 182 0.99 6.46 18.97
N THR A 183 0.82 6.11 17.69
CA THR A 183 0.66 7.07 16.61
C THR A 183 -0.76 7.61 16.46
N LYS A 184 -1.71 7.12 17.29
CA LYS A 184 -3.13 7.46 17.21
C LYS A 184 -3.71 7.33 15.80
N GLY A 185 -3.25 6.31 15.08
CA GLY A 185 -3.62 6.09 13.68
C GLY A 185 -3.03 7.10 12.70
N ASN A 186 -2.11 7.97 13.11
CA ASN A 186 -1.36 8.82 12.21
C ASN A 186 -0.31 7.99 11.47
N GLN A 187 -0.71 7.43 10.32
CA GLN A 187 0.17 6.58 9.52
C GLN A 187 1.36 7.32 8.93
N ASN A 188 1.30 8.66 8.82
CA ASN A 188 2.41 9.45 8.31
C ASN A 188 3.62 9.41 9.27
N SER A 189 3.39 9.30 10.58
CA SER A 189 4.47 9.12 11.56
C SER A 189 5.14 7.73 11.47
N LEU A 190 4.54 6.80 10.73
CA LEU A 190 5.10 5.48 10.41
C LEU A 190 5.82 5.47 9.06
N ASN A 191 5.71 6.54 8.29
CA ASN A 191 6.40 6.65 7.00
C ASN A 191 7.83 7.19 7.22
N PRO A 192 8.86 6.38 7.03
CA PRO A 192 10.24 6.82 7.22
C PRO A 192 10.64 7.96 6.29
N ALA A 193 10.02 8.07 5.11
CA ALA A 193 10.29 9.17 4.17
C ALA A 193 10.00 10.54 4.75
N ALA A 194 9.00 10.67 5.62
CA ALA A 194 8.68 11.91 6.32
C ALA A 194 9.84 12.40 7.22
N PHE A 195 10.75 11.51 7.58
CA PHE A 195 11.94 11.76 8.40
C PHE A 195 13.23 11.65 7.59
N CYS A 196 13.16 11.61 6.27
CA CYS A 196 14.29 11.40 5.38
C CYS A 196 15.07 10.09 5.65
N LEU A 197 14.36 9.08 6.10
CA LEU A 197 14.89 7.72 6.31
C LEU A 197 14.51 6.83 5.11
N PRO A 198 15.25 5.74 4.86
CA PRO A 198 14.92 4.78 3.82
C PRO A 198 13.51 4.21 3.97
N GLN A 199 12.72 4.21 2.88
CA GLN A 199 11.29 3.93 2.95
C GLN A 199 10.94 2.45 3.13
N SER A 200 11.76 1.55 2.59
CA SER A 200 11.39 0.13 2.58
C SER A 200 12.55 -0.78 2.27
N ALA A 201 12.54 -1.99 2.87
CA ALA A 201 13.32 -3.14 2.41
C ALA A 201 12.96 -3.52 0.95
N LEU A 202 11.71 -3.30 0.57
CA LEU A 202 11.15 -3.64 -0.74
C LEU A 202 11.21 -2.43 -1.68
N GLN A 203 12.39 -1.87 -1.92
CA GLN A 203 12.55 -0.65 -2.71
C GLN A 203 11.91 -0.73 -4.09
N ILE A 204 12.05 -1.88 -4.78
CA ILE A 204 11.48 -2.09 -6.12
C ILE A 204 9.95 -2.14 -6.11
N ALA A 205 9.33 -2.33 -4.94
CA ALA A 205 7.88 -2.38 -4.78
C ALA A 205 7.28 -1.02 -4.39
N LEU A 206 8.07 0.02 -4.31
CA LEU A 206 7.56 1.37 -4.06
C LEU A 206 6.93 1.96 -5.33
N PRO A 207 5.88 2.78 -5.21
CA PRO A 207 5.13 3.30 -6.35
C PRO A 207 5.85 4.40 -7.12
N PHE A 208 7.16 4.46 -7.03
CA PHE A 208 8.01 5.45 -7.69
C PHE A 208 8.73 4.83 -8.87
N GLN A 209 9.13 5.69 -9.80
CA GLN A 209 10.00 5.28 -10.89
C GLN A 209 11.41 4.96 -10.36
N PHE A 210 12.04 4.04 -11.03
CA PHE A 210 13.40 3.61 -10.69
C PHE A 210 14.19 3.26 -11.95
N LYS A 211 15.51 3.31 -11.83
CA LYS A 211 16.41 2.94 -12.92
C LYS A 211 17.27 1.76 -12.52
N LEU A 212 17.32 0.77 -13.39
CA LEU A 212 18.28 -0.33 -13.27
C LEU A 212 19.44 -0.09 -14.24
N ILE A 213 20.66 -0.18 -13.75
CA ILE A 213 21.88 -0.16 -14.53
C ILE A 213 22.56 -1.50 -14.32
N GLN A 214 22.60 -2.33 -15.35
CA GLN A 214 23.17 -3.67 -15.28
C GLN A 214 24.53 -3.71 -15.92
N THR A 215 25.47 -4.32 -15.21
CA THR A 215 26.79 -4.75 -15.70
C THR A 215 26.91 -6.26 -15.52
N PRO A 216 27.97 -6.92 -16.06
CA PRO A 216 28.19 -8.33 -15.78
C PRO A 216 28.44 -8.67 -14.30
N LEU A 217 28.83 -7.68 -13.49
CA LEU A 217 29.25 -7.89 -12.09
C LEU A 217 28.22 -7.40 -11.07
N GLU A 218 27.31 -6.50 -11.46
CA GLU A 218 26.31 -5.93 -10.55
C GLU A 218 25.16 -5.29 -11.30
N ILE A 219 24.03 -5.14 -10.59
CA ILE A 219 22.95 -4.23 -10.93
C ILE A 219 22.90 -3.12 -9.89
N VAL A 220 22.93 -1.88 -10.36
CA VAL A 220 22.64 -0.70 -9.52
C VAL A 220 21.19 -0.33 -9.73
N HIS A 221 20.41 -0.37 -8.65
CA HIS A 221 19.03 0.09 -8.59
C HIS A 221 19.02 1.51 -8.03
N LEU A 222 18.64 2.48 -8.86
CA LEU A 222 18.52 3.89 -8.50
C LEU A 222 17.04 4.24 -8.28
N THR A 223 16.75 5.04 -7.28
CA THR A 223 15.39 5.51 -6.93
C THR A 223 15.40 7.01 -6.68
N GLU A 224 14.32 7.71 -7.04
CA GLU A 224 14.22 9.16 -6.85
C GLU A 224 13.94 9.56 -5.39
N PHE A 225 12.91 9.00 -4.81
CA PHE A 225 12.35 9.47 -3.53
C PHE A 225 12.87 8.69 -2.33
N GLN A 226 14.17 8.33 -2.33
CA GLN A 226 14.74 7.55 -1.24
C GLN A 226 16.10 8.06 -0.78
N THR A 227 16.40 7.75 0.46
CA THR A 227 17.72 7.93 1.07
C THR A 227 18.17 6.60 1.66
N PRO A 228 19.26 5.97 1.20
CA PRO A 228 20.03 6.35 0.00
C PRO A 228 19.23 6.10 -1.29
N GLY A 229 19.46 6.89 -2.33
CA GLY A 229 18.81 6.76 -3.63
C GLY A 229 19.32 5.58 -4.47
N TYR A 230 19.99 4.61 -3.88
CA TYR A 230 20.54 3.46 -4.59
C TYR A 230 20.59 2.20 -3.73
N ARG A 231 20.63 1.05 -4.43
CA ARG A 231 20.92 -0.28 -3.90
C ARG A 231 21.80 -1.02 -4.89
N GLN A 232 22.79 -1.77 -4.41
CA GLN A 232 23.65 -2.63 -5.23
C GLN A 232 23.21 -4.08 -5.10
N ILE A 233 23.18 -4.80 -6.23
CA ILE A 233 22.92 -6.23 -6.32
C ILE A 233 24.13 -6.86 -6.99
N PHE A 234 24.94 -7.58 -6.23
CA PHE A 234 26.20 -8.15 -6.71
C PHE A 234 25.95 -9.46 -7.49
N LEU A 235 26.52 -9.54 -8.70
CA LEU A 235 26.39 -10.69 -9.60
C LEU A 235 27.70 -11.46 -9.78
N ASP A 236 28.75 -11.07 -9.08
CA ASP A 236 30.09 -11.60 -9.20
C ASP A 236 30.33 -12.95 -8.47
N GLY A 237 29.27 -13.55 -7.94
CA GLY A 237 29.33 -14.84 -7.26
C GLY A 237 29.76 -14.79 -5.80
N ARG A 238 29.92 -13.58 -5.23
CA ARG A 238 30.20 -13.44 -3.79
C ARG A 238 29.03 -13.93 -2.94
N GLY A 239 29.29 -14.32 -1.69
CA GLY A 239 28.28 -14.55 -0.67
C GLY A 239 28.01 -13.30 0.16
N HIS A 240 27.04 -13.38 1.06
CA HIS A 240 26.83 -12.34 2.06
C HIS A 240 28.01 -12.27 3.03
N PRO A 241 28.42 -11.05 3.44
CA PRO A 241 29.45 -10.88 4.47
C PRO A 241 29.02 -11.52 5.80
N LYS A 242 29.96 -12.15 6.51
CA LYS A 242 29.65 -12.79 7.80
C LYS A 242 29.48 -11.78 8.94
N ASP A 243 30.24 -10.68 8.88
CA ASP A 243 30.28 -9.65 9.91
C ASP A 243 29.73 -8.33 9.33
N TRP A 244 28.48 -8.35 8.87
CA TRP A 244 27.80 -7.19 8.32
C TRP A 244 27.09 -6.39 9.41
N ASN A 245 27.33 -5.09 9.45
CA ASN A 245 26.48 -4.22 10.28
C ASN A 245 25.10 -4.09 9.63
N PRO A 246 23.99 -4.37 10.34
CA PRO A 246 22.65 -4.25 9.80
C PRO A 246 22.41 -2.88 9.18
N ALA A 247 21.81 -2.87 7.99
CA ALA A 247 21.57 -1.66 7.20
C ALA A 247 20.09 -1.54 6.81
N TRP A 248 19.64 -0.35 6.44
CA TRP A 248 18.26 -0.10 6.02
C TRP A 248 17.85 -0.88 4.78
N VAL A 249 18.74 -1.06 3.83
CA VAL A 249 18.46 -1.75 2.56
C VAL A 249 19.16 -3.11 2.46
N GLY A 250 19.80 -3.55 3.54
CA GLY A 250 20.49 -4.82 3.62
C GLY A 250 21.66 -4.93 2.64
N HIS A 251 22.10 -6.17 2.41
CA HIS A 251 23.09 -6.57 1.43
C HIS A 251 22.46 -7.54 0.44
N SER A 252 22.62 -7.31 -0.87
CA SER A 252 21.96 -8.07 -1.92
C SER A 252 22.95 -8.73 -2.86
N ILE A 253 22.75 -10.02 -3.12
CA ILE A 253 23.48 -10.80 -4.13
C ILE A 253 22.48 -11.37 -5.14
N GLY A 254 22.89 -11.54 -6.39
CA GLY A 254 22.05 -12.07 -7.44
C GLY A 254 22.62 -13.34 -8.05
N LYS A 255 21.74 -14.27 -8.38
CA LYS A 255 22.06 -15.51 -9.08
C LYS A 255 21.08 -15.76 -10.22
N TRP A 256 21.60 -16.15 -11.36
CA TRP A 256 20.79 -16.48 -12.51
C TRP A 256 20.22 -17.91 -12.46
N GLU A 257 18.93 -18.03 -12.69
CA GLU A 257 18.20 -19.28 -12.92
C GLU A 257 17.54 -19.19 -14.29
N GLY A 258 18.26 -19.62 -15.33
CA GLY A 258 17.85 -19.40 -16.72
C GLY A 258 17.75 -17.90 -17.03
N ASP A 259 16.55 -17.44 -17.43
CA ASP A 259 16.25 -16.02 -17.71
C ASP A 259 15.68 -15.28 -16.49
N THR A 260 15.63 -15.90 -15.34
CA THR A 260 15.21 -15.29 -14.07
C THR A 260 16.45 -14.91 -13.26
N LEU A 261 16.52 -13.66 -12.81
CA LEU A 261 17.48 -13.24 -11.81
C LEU A 261 16.86 -13.40 -10.42
N VAL A 262 17.47 -14.22 -9.59
CA VAL A 262 17.10 -14.38 -8.18
C VAL A 262 18.00 -13.51 -7.35
N VAL A 263 17.45 -12.53 -6.67
CA VAL A 263 18.14 -11.61 -5.76
C VAL A 263 17.85 -12.03 -4.34
N ASP A 264 18.89 -12.31 -3.60
CA ASP A 264 18.85 -12.68 -2.19
C ASP A 264 19.34 -11.50 -1.35
N SER A 265 18.61 -11.12 -0.33
CA SER A 265 18.89 -9.93 0.48
C SER A 265 18.70 -10.22 1.97
N THR A 266 19.74 -9.92 2.74
CA THR A 266 19.80 -10.10 4.20
C THR A 266 20.50 -8.91 4.86
N GLY A 267 20.66 -8.95 6.19
CA GLY A 267 21.37 -7.92 6.93
C GLY A 267 20.62 -6.59 7.03
N PHE A 268 19.30 -6.66 7.11
CA PHE A 268 18.46 -5.51 7.39
C PHE A 268 18.50 -5.15 8.88
N ASN A 269 18.40 -3.85 9.19
CA ASN A 269 18.22 -3.41 10.56
C ASN A 269 16.74 -3.47 10.97
N GLU A 270 16.45 -3.54 12.26
CA GLU A 270 15.08 -3.67 12.79
C GLU A 270 14.18 -2.44 12.55
N GLN A 271 14.73 -1.33 12.07
CA GLN A 271 13.97 -0.09 11.76
C GLN A 271 13.53 -0.04 10.29
N THR A 272 14.00 -0.94 9.45
CA THR A 272 13.64 -0.99 8.04
C THR A 272 12.12 -1.15 7.89
N ALA A 273 11.51 -0.34 7.03
CA ALA A 273 10.06 -0.32 6.86
C ALA A 273 9.59 -1.18 5.67
N GLY A 274 8.26 -1.23 5.48
CA GLY A 274 7.61 -1.84 4.31
C GLY A 274 7.34 -3.34 4.44
N VAL A 275 7.76 -3.95 5.55
CA VAL A 275 7.63 -5.40 5.80
C VAL A 275 6.95 -5.72 7.15
N GLY A 276 6.47 -4.70 7.88
CA GLY A 276 5.92 -4.87 9.23
C GLY A 276 7.01 -5.04 10.30
N VAL A 277 6.60 -5.43 11.49
CA VAL A 277 7.55 -5.73 12.59
C VAL A 277 8.36 -6.96 12.23
N HIS A 278 9.67 -6.86 12.30
CA HIS A 278 10.61 -7.92 11.94
C HIS A 278 11.84 -7.88 12.86
N THR A 279 12.76 -8.82 12.69
CA THR A 279 14.06 -8.88 13.36
C THR A 279 15.21 -8.68 12.35
N GLU A 280 16.45 -8.72 12.81
CA GLU A 280 17.64 -8.74 11.94
C GLU A 280 17.74 -10.02 11.10
N LYS A 281 16.86 -11.01 11.32
CA LYS A 281 16.74 -12.22 10.49
C LYS A 281 15.85 -12.02 9.26
N LEU A 282 15.38 -10.80 9.02
CA LEU A 282 14.63 -10.48 7.83
C LEU A 282 15.39 -10.92 6.59
N HIS A 283 14.72 -11.70 5.75
CA HIS A 283 15.23 -12.24 4.50
C HIS A 283 14.26 -11.92 3.37
N VAL A 284 14.77 -11.34 2.31
CA VAL A 284 13.96 -10.97 1.13
C VAL A 284 14.57 -11.63 -0.10
N VAL A 285 13.73 -12.37 -0.83
CA VAL A 285 14.11 -12.97 -2.11
C VAL A 285 13.25 -12.35 -3.22
N GLU A 286 13.89 -11.77 -4.22
CA GLU A 286 13.22 -11.18 -5.38
C GLU A 286 13.56 -11.99 -6.63
N ARG A 287 12.55 -12.33 -7.42
CA ARG A 287 12.68 -13.05 -8.69
C ARG A 287 12.30 -12.11 -9.82
N LEU A 288 13.31 -11.61 -10.51
CA LEU A 288 13.14 -10.66 -11.61
C LEU A 288 13.04 -11.41 -12.95
N GLN A 289 12.02 -11.07 -13.73
CA GLN A 289 11.78 -11.58 -15.07
C GLN A 289 11.45 -10.40 -16.00
N ARG A 290 11.98 -10.42 -17.21
CA ARG A 290 11.66 -9.47 -18.26
C ARG A 290 11.07 -10.23 -19.44
N PRO A 291 9.72 -10.45 -19.47
CA PRO A 291 9.07 -11.28 -20.47
C PRO A 291 9.17 -10.72 -21.89
N ASP A 292 9.30 -9.41 -22.02
CA ASP A 292 9.42 -8.68 -23.28
C ASP A 292 10.22 -7.39 -23.08
N LYS A 293 10.29 -6.56 -24.12
CA LYS A 293 11.04 -5.29 -24.06
C LYS A 293 10.46 -4.31 -23.05
N ALA A 294 9.13 -4.28 -22.89
CA ALA A 294 8.43 -3.24 -22.14
C ALA A 294 8.17 -3.58 -20.67
N HIS A 295 8.20 -4.84 -20.27
CA HIS A 295 7.71 -5.25 -18.96
C HIS A 295 8.79 -5.89 -18.09
N LEU A 296 8.76 -5.52 -16.81
CA LEU A 296 9.54 -6.14 -15.75
C LEU A 296 8.55 -6.71 -14.71
N LYS A 297 8.63 -8.01 -14.47
CA LYS A 297 7.88 -8.69 -13.42
C LYS A 297 8.81 -9.08 -12.29
N VAL A 298 8.41 -8.76 -11.06
CA VAL A 298 9.16 -9.15 -9.86
C VAL A 298 8.23 -9.86 -8.89
N GLU A 299 8.61 -11.06 -8.49
CA GLU A 299 7.99 -11.78 -7.39
C GLU A 299 8.89 -11.65 -6.16
N ILE A 300 8.34 -11.18 -5.06
CA ILE A 300 9.06 -10.89 -3.83
C ILE A 300 8.56 -11.83 -2.75
N THR A 301 9.45 -12.60 -2.16
CA THR A 301 9.18 -13.41 -0.96
C THR A 301 9.88 -12.76 0.23
N VAL A 302 9.14 -12.56 1.30
CA VAL A 302 9.63 -11.98 2.55
C VAL A 302 9.47 -13.02 3.65
N ASP A 303 10.54 -13.27 4.37
CA ASP A 303 10.58 -14.21 5.49
C ASP A 303 11.34 -13.63 6.69
N ASP A 304 10.88 -13.96 7.86
CA ASP A 304 11.54 -13.77 9.14
C ASP A 304 10.99 -14.82 10.12
N ALA A 305 11.71 -15.92 10.26
CA ALA A 305 11.25 -17.04 11.07
C ALA A 305 11.00 -16.69 12.54
N ASP A 306 11.54 -15.58 13.05
CA ASP A 306 11.30 -15.12 14.43
C ASP A 306 10.06 -14.23 14.53
N ALA A 307 9.71 -13.48 13.47
CA ALA A 307 8.62 -12.49 13.46
C ALA A 307 7.36 -12.95 12.73
N TYR A 308 7.48 -13.83 11.73
CA TYR A 308 6.34 -14.28 10.90
C TYR A 308 6.00 -15.74 11.18
N GLU A 309 4.71 -16.06 11.07
CA GLU A 309 4.19 -17.43 11.13
C GLU A 309 4.60 -18.25 9.89
N LYS A 310 4.77 -17.58 8.76
CA LYS A 310 5.18 -18.15 7.48
C LYS A 310 5.70 -17.05 6.56
N PRO A 311 6.50 -17.41 5.54
CA PRO A 311 6.85 -16.47 4.46
C PRO A 311 5.58 -15.94 3.76
N TRP A 312 5.66 -14.71 3.26
CA TRP A 312 4.61 -14.09 2.47
C TRP A 312 5.19 -13.50 1.19
N THR A 313 4.34 -13.30 0.19
CA THR A 313 4.76 -12.89 -1.14
C THR A 313 4.06 -11.62 -1.61
N ARG A 314 4.73 -10.87 -2.48
CA ARG A 314 4.18 -9.73 -3.20
C ARG A 314 4.66 -9.77 -4.65
N SER A 315 3.83 -9.38 -5.61
CA SER A 315 4.24 -9.21 -7.00
C SER A 315 4.25 -7.74 -7.39
N VAL A 316 5.19 -7.40 -8.26
CA VAL A 316 5.33 -6.07 -8.85
C VAL A 316 5.39 -6.25 -10.37
N LEU A 317 4.67 -5.40 -11.07
CA LEU A 317 4.79 -5.23 -12.51
C LEU A 317 5.27 -3.81 -12.77
N ALA A 318 6.32 -3.64 -13.57
CA ALA A 318 6.79 -2.33 -14.00
C ALA A 318 6.88 -2.28 -15.52
N THR A 319 6.67 -1.07 -16.06
CA THR A 319 6.75 -0.80 -17.48
C THR A 319 7.95 0.08 -17.79
N LEU A 320 8.62 -0.19 -18.90
CA LEU A 320 9.76 0.60 -19.38
C LEU A 320 9.29 1.99 -19.81
N VAL A 321 9.96 3.04 -19.33
CA VAL A 321 9.70 4.46 -19.64
C VAL A 321 11.00 5.15 -20.09
N PRO A 322 11.51 4.82 -21.28
CA PRO A 322 12.88 5.16 -21.70
C PRO A 322 13.13 6.65 -21.91
N GLN A 323 12.09 7.46 -21.99
CA GLN A 323 12.17 8.91 -22.13
C GLN A 323 12.21 9.65 -20.79
N GLU A 324 12.00 8.93 -19.70
CA GLU A 324 12.08 9.49 -18.35
C GLU A 324 13.52 9.36 -17.82
N GLU A 325 13.84 10.18 -16.83
CA GLU A 325 15.14 10.17 -16.15
C GLU A 325 14.94 10.24 -14.62
N ILE A 326 15.94 9.82 -13.87
CA ILE A 326 15.96 10.00 -12.42
C ILE A 326 16.21 11.47 -12.11
N LEU A 327 15.29 12.08 -11.39
CA LEU A 327 15.41 13.46 -10.94
C LEU A 327 16.17 13.52 -9.61
N GLU A 328 16.80 14.64 -9.35
CA GLU A 328 17.43 14.92 -8.07
C GLU A 328 16.35 15.07 -6.99
N PHE A 329 16.57 14.42 -5.87
CA PHE A 329 15.69 14.53 -4.70
C PHE A 329 16.51 14.76 -3.43
N VAL A 330 16.30 15.90 -2.79
CA VAL A 330 16.91 16.26 -1.52
C VAL A 330 15.84 16.29 -0.43
N CYS A 331 15.65 15.16 0.24
CA CYS A 331 14.58 14.96 1.22
C CYS A 331 14.52 16.03 2.31
N ALA A 332 15.67 16.51 2.77
CA ALA A 332 15.75 17.53 3.84
C ALA A 332 15.36 18.94 3.37
N GLU A 333 15.35 19.18 2.05
CA GLU A 333 15.04 20.49 1.50
C GLU A 333 13.56 20.80 1.68
N ASN A 334 13.27 21.84 2.48
CA ASN A 334 11.92 22.29 2.82
C ASN A 334 11.01 21.20 3.44
N ASN A 335 11.58 20.18 4.07
CA ASN A 335 10.80 19.14 4.75
C ASN A 335 10.16 19.70 6.01
N LYS A 336 8.84 19.86 5.99
CA LYS A 336 8.01 20.36 7.11
C LYS A 336 7.22 19.25 7.80
N ASP A 337 7.25 18.04 7.30
CA ASP A 337 6.46 16.91 7.81
C ASP A 337 6.69 16.65 9.30
N PRO A 338 7.94 16.62 9.82
CA PRO A 338 8.16 16.38 11.25
C PRO A 338 7.48 17.40 12.16
N LEU A 339 7.24 18.64 11.69
CA LEU A 339 6.56 19.69 12.46
C LEU A 339 5.06 19.38 12.66
N HIS A 340 4.46 18.59 11.75
CA HIS A 340 3.04 18.24 11.78
C HIS A 340 2.73 17.00 12.65
N PHE A 341 3.75 16.29 13.11
CA PHE A 341 3.58 15.06 13.90
C PHE A 341 3.59 15.27 15.41
N GLY A 342 3.49 16.54 15.88
CA GLY A 342 3.37 16.84 17.29
C GLY A 342 4.56 16.40 18.15
N GLY A 343 5.76 16.39 17.58
CA GLY A 343 6.98 15.94 18.25
C GLY A 343 7.16 14.42 18.27
N LEU A 344 6.32 13.67 17.59
CA LEU A 344 6.53 12.25 17.37
C LEU A 344 7.70 12.08 16.40
N GLY A 345 8.73 11.35 16.83
CA GLY A 345 9.76 10.85 15.93
C GLY A 345 9.26 9.70 15.04
N TYR A 346 10.14 9.16 14.19
CA TYR A 346 9.84 7.95 13.44
C TYR A 346 9.48 6.81 14.41
N ALA A 347 8.30 6.24 14.24
CA ALA A 347 7.73 5.28 15.15
C ALA A 347 7.77 3.83 14.64
N GLY A 348 8.26 3.63 13.41
CA GLY A 348 8.49 2.31 12.83
C GLY A 348 9.79 1.72 13.36
N GLY A 349 9.74 0.48 13.75
CA GLY A 349 10.82 -0.21 14.42
C GLY A 349 10.55 -0.44 15.91
N ARG A 350 11.33 -1.30 16.55
CA ARG A 350 11.20 -1.61 17.98
C ARG A 350 11.51 -0.41 18.86
#